data_b4bd27f60d58cee8cca18d42a77a24ce
#
_entry.id   b4bd27f60d58cee8cca18d42a77a24ce
#
_cell.length_a   1.000
_cell.length_b   1.000
_cell.length_c   1.000
_cell.angle_alpha   90.00
_cell.angle_beta   90.00
_cell.angle_gamma   90.00
#
_symmetry.space_group_name_H-M   'P 1'
#
loop_
_entity.id
_entity.type
_entity.pdbx_description
1 polymer ?
#
loop_
_entity_poly.entity_id
_entity_poly.type
_entity_poly.pdbx_seq_one_letter_code
_entity_poly.pdbx_strand_id
1 'polypeptide(L)'
;MNILYCGDKKIEDGLLISILSILEHVTKPLSIYVFTVDFKFEGKIYKPVSDQMIECLDELIRRKNNCSFIKKIDVTEQFFLCLPLKNMKTRFTPCCMLRLFADEIKEIPDKILYLDNDVVCRKNPSEFYEQNIENYELAGVLDYYGKWVFRKHIGKMDYLNSGVLLLNMKKIRENGLFKKCRFLCQSKKMFMPDQSAINKLATSKKTSGRRFNEQRKLHDDTVLQHFTTSFRFFPCLHTLTVKPWQIEQMHRKLKINEYDRILDSYQTIIKELKMDI
;
A
#
# COMPACT_ATOMS: atom_id res chain seq x y z
N MET A 1 -6.77 -6.24 13.80
CA MET A 1 -6.50 -5.08 12.90
C MET A 1 -6.77 -5.53 11.49
N ASN A 2 -7.57 -4.76 10.73
CA ASN A 2 -7.89 -5.07 9.34
C ASN A 2 -6.91 -4.36 8.41
N ILE A 3 -6.28 -5.08 7.48
CA ILE A 3 -5.26 -4.55 6.57
C ILE A 3 -5.60 -4.94 5.15
N LEU A 4 -5.44 -4.01 4.19
CA LEU A 4 -5.61 -4.23 2.76
C LEU A 4 -4.30 -4.01 2.03
N TYR A 5 -3.92 -4.98 1.20
CA TYR A 5 -2.88 -4.87 0.18
C TYR A 5 -3.48 -5.05 -1.21
N CYS A 6 -2.84 -4.48 -2.22
CA CYS A 6 -3.30 -4.59 -3.60
C CYS A 6 -2.12 -4.80 -4.55
N GLY A 7 -2.25 -5.76 -5.49
CA GLY A 7 -1.25 -5.97 -6.52
C GLY A 7 -1.42 -7.26 -7.33
N ASP A 8 -0.50 -7.46 -8.23
CA ASP A 8 -0.31 -8.71 -8.98
C ASP A 8 0.80 -9.56 -8.32
N LYS A 9 1.15 -10.71 -8.90
CA LYS A 9 2.22 -11.60 -8.39
C LYS A 9 3.52 -10.88 -8.03
N LYS A 10 3.81 -9.75 -8.64
CA LYS A 10 5.06 -8.99 -8.41
C LYS A 10 5.16 -8.34 -7.04
N ILE A 11 4.06 -8.29 -6.27
CA ILE A 11 4.10 -7.73 -4.91
C ILE A 11 4.54 -8.75 -3.86
N GLU A 12 4.69 -10.03 -4.18
CA GLU A 12 4.89 -11.12 -3.22
C GLU A 12 6.08 -10.88 -2.27
N ASP A 13 7.22 -10.45 -2.79
CA ASP A 13 8.39 -10.12 -1.96
C ASP A 13 8.09 -9.03 -0.94
N GLY A 14 7.49 -7.94 -1.40
CA GLY A 14 7.13 -6.82 -0.54
C GLY A 14 6.02 -7.16 0.44
N LEU A 15 5.02 -7.92 0.01
CA LEU A 15 3.92 -8.39 0.84
C LEU A 15 4.44 -9.23 2.02
N LEU A 16 5.35 -10.18 1.75
CA LEU A 16 5.95 -11.02 2.78
C LEU A 16 6.77 -10.17 3.77
N ILE A 17 7.65 -9.27 3.28
CA ILE A 17 8.45 -8.39 4.15
C ILE A 17 7.55 -7.48 5.01
N SER A 18 6.53 -6.87 4.39
CA SER A 18 5.60 -6.00 5.11
C SER A 18 4.85 -6.75 6.20
N ILE A 19 4.32 -7.93 5.92
CA ILE A 19 3.61 -8.76 6.91
C ILE A 19 4.56 -9.24 8.02
N LEU A 20 5.75 -9.75 7.69
CA LEU A 20 6.76 -10.13 8.70
C LEU A 20 7.06 -8.97 9.64
N SER A 21 7.23 -7.75 9.09
CA SER A 21 7.49 -6.57 9.91
C SER A 21 6.35 -6.22 10.86
N ILE A 22 5.10 -6.41 10.43
CA ILE A 22 3.92 -6.19 11.28
C ILE A 22 3.86 -7.23 12.41
N LEU A 23 4.15 -8.50 12.10
CA LEU A 23 4.14 -9.59 13.07
C LEU A 23 5.18 -9.43 14.20
N GLU A 24 6.25 -8.66 13.99
CA GLU A 24 7.18 -8.32 15.07
C GLU A 24 6.56 -7.41 16.14
N HIS A 25 5.61 -6.55 15.75
CA HIS A 25 5.10 -5.49 16.61
C HIS A 25 3.63 -5.63 17.00
N VAL A 26 2.86 -6.48 16.33
CA VAL A 26 1.42 -6.67 16.56
C VAL A 26 1.15 -8.09 17.07
N THR A 27 0.50 -8.16 18.23
CA THR A 27 0.07 -9.44 18.84
C THR A 27 -1.44 -9.66 18.76
N LYS A 28 -2.20 -8.58 18.49
CA LYS A 28 -3.66 -8.64 18.27
C LYS A 28 -3.98 -9.37 16.96
N PRO A 29 -5.18 -9.99 16.83
CA PRO A 29 -5.60 -10.63 15.59
C PRO A 29 -5.49 -9.70 14.39
N LEU A 30 -5.02 -10.26 13.26
CA LEU A 30 -4.91 -9.59 11.97
C LEU A 30 -5.93 -10.20 10.99
N SER A 31 -6.71 -9.35 10.33
CA SER A 31 -7.55 -9.71 9.19
C SER A 31 -6.96 -9.04 7.96
N ILE A 32 -6.25 -9.82 7.15
CA ILE A 32 -5.51 -9.31 5.98
C ILE A 32 -6.30 -9.64 4.72
N TYR A 33 -6.48 -8.64 3.88
CA TYR A 33 -7.14 -8.76 2.57
C TYR A 33 -6.12 -8.41 1.49
N VAL A 34 -6.03 -9.24 0.46
CA VAL A 34 -5.12 -9.03 -0.68
C VAL A 34 -5.95 -8.98 -1.95
N PHE A 35 -6.12 -7.78 -2.51
CA PHE A 35 -6.73 -7.63 -3.82
C PHE A 35 -5.74 -7.95 -4.91
N THR A 36 -6.16 -8.81 -5.83
CA THR A 36 -5.35 -9.25 -6.94
C THR A 36 -6.15 -9.30 -8.23
N VAL A 37 -5.47 -9.45 -9.36
CA VAL A 37 -6.09 -9.50 -10.69
C VAL A 37 -5.37 -10.52 -11.57
N ASP A 38 -6.10 -11.08 -12.52
CA ASP A 38 -5.58 -11.94 -13.58
C ASP A 38 -6.01 -11.38 -14.95
N PHE A 39 -5.11 -10.72 -15.66
CA PHE A 39 -5.40 -10.20 -16.98
C PHE A 39 -4.15 -9.96 -17.84
N LYS A 40 -4.40 -9.81 -19.15
CA LYS A 40 -3.38 -9.43 -20.12
C LYS A 40 -3.76 -8.10 -20.77
N PHE A 41 -2.80 -7.16 -20.82
CA PHE A 41 -3.00 -5.88 -21.46
C PHE A 41 -1.75 -5.49 -22.26
N GLU A 42 -1.89 -5.29 -23.58
CA GLU A 42 -0.80 -4.91 -24.50
C GLU A 42 0.49 -5.76 -24.33
N GLY A 43 0.34 -7.06 -24.27
CA GLY A 43 1.46 -7.99 -24.13
C GLY A 43 2.01 -8.16 -22.71
N LYS A 44 1.61 -7.30 -21.77
CA LYS A 44 1.94 -7.46 -20.34
C LYS A 44 0.93 -8.38 -19.68
N ILE A 45 1.43 -9.34 -18.89
CA ILE A 45 0.61 -10.27 -18.13
C ILE A 45 0.66 -9.85 -16.66
N TYR A 46 -0.50 -9.71 -16.05
CA TYR A 46 -0.72 -9.46 -14.64
C TYR A 46 -1.34 -10.73 -14.05
N LYS A 47 -0.53 -11.52 -13.36
CA LYS A 47 -1.00 -12.74 -12.70
C LYS A 47 -1.36 -12.47 -11.25
N PRO A 48 -2.33 -13.18 -10.68
CA PRO A 48 -2.68 -13.02 -9.27
C PRO A 48 -1.52 -13.42 -8.36
N VAL A 49 -1.55 -12.91 -7.13
CA VAL A 49 -0.71 -13.42 -6.04
C VAL A 49 -0.95 -14.92 -5.91
N SER A 50 0.12 -15.72 -5.83
CA SER A 50 0.04 -17.17 -5.81
C SER A 50 -0.66 -17.70 -4.56
N ASP A 51 -1.35 -18.84 -4.71
CA ASP A 51 -1.98 -19.51 -3.56
C ASP A 51 -0.92 -19.95 -2.56
N GLN A 52 0.22 -20.47 -3.02
CA GLN A 52 1.34 -20.85 -2.20
C GLN A 52 1.82 -19.70 -1.29
N MET A 53 1.94 -18.47 -1.82
CA MET A 53 2.30 -17.30 -0.99
C MET A 53 1.21 -17.00 0.04
N ILE A 54 -0.06 -17.08 -0.34
CA ILE A 54 -1.17 -16.82 0.58
C ILE A 54 -1.22 -17.87 1.70
N GLU A 55 -1.03 -19.14 1.38
CA GLU A 55 -0.98 -20.24 2.36
C GLU A 55 0.19 -20.05 3.34
N CYS A 56 1.38 -19.78 2.83
CA CYS A 56 2.54 -19.46 3.66
C CYS A 56 2.26 -18.29 4.61
N LEU A 57 1.68 -17.20 4.10
CA LEU A 57 1.33 -16.04 4.92
C LEU A 57 0.25 -16.35 5.95
N ASP A 58 -0.77 -17.16 5.61
CA ASP A 58 -1.83 -17.56 6.56
C ASP A 58 -1.24 -18.36 7.71
N GLU A 59 -0.33 -19.29 7.42
CA GLU A 59 0.38 -20.03 8.48
C GLU A 59 1.20 -19.10 9.39
N LEU A 60 1.96 -18.18 8.81
CA LEU A 60 2.80 -17.25 9.58
C LEU A 60 1.96 -16.38 10.52
N ILE A 61 0.87 -15.80 10.04
CA ILE A 61 0.02 -14.93 10.87
C ILE A 61 -0.73 -15.73 11.93
N ARG A 62 -1.18 -16.96 11.63
CA ARG A 62 -1.86 -17.86 12.59
C ARG A 62 -0.92 -18.37 13.67
N ARG A 63 0.34 -18.67 13.34
CA ARG A 63 1.36 -19.01 14.36
C ARG A 63 1.53 -17.89 15.37
N LYS A 64 1.39 -16.63 14.96
CA LYS A 64 1.46 -15.47 15.87
C LYS A 64 0.17 -15.27 16.68
N ASN A 65 -0.98 -15.45 16.02
CA ASN A 65 -2.30 -15.36 16.63
C ASN A 65 -3.30 -16.20 15.83
N ASN A 66 -3.85 -17.25 16.40
CA ASN A 66 -4.71 -18.23 15.76
C ASN A 66 -6.07 -17.66 15.26
N CYS A 67 -6.48 -16.48 15.74
CA CYS A 67 -7.65 -15.77 15.26
C CYS A 67 -7.36 -14.90 14.04
N SER A 68 -6.11 -14.86 13.57
CA SER A 68 -5.73 -14.13 12.36
C SER A 68 -6.07 -14.92 11.11
N PHE A 69 -6.29 -14.20 10.00
CA PHE A 69 -6.46 -14.80 8.67
C PHE A 69 -5.97 -13.87 7.56
N ILE A 70 -5.63 -14.43 6.41
CA ILE A 70 -5.41 -13.71 5.17
C ILE A 70 -6.40 -14.22 4.11
N LYS A 71 -6.98 -13.28 3.34
CA LYS A 71 -7.93 -13.60 2.27
C LYS A 71 -7.49 -12.94 0.96
N LYS A 72 -7.21 -13.76 -0.04
CA LYS A 72 -7.03 -13.33 -1.42
C LYS A 72 -8.40 -13.06 -2.04
N ILE A 73 -8.54 -11.92 -2.70
CA ILE A 73 -9.78 -11.51 -3.39
C ILE A 73 -9.40 -11.09 -4.81
N ASP A 74 -9.88 -11.85 -5.77
CA ASP A 74 -9.77 -11.50 -7.19
C ASP A 74 -10.80 -10.41 -7.52
N VAL A 75 -10.31 -9.27 -7.97
CA VAL A 75 -11.13 -8.11 -8.38
C VAL A 75 -11.03 -7.85 -9.89
N THR A 76 -10.66 -8.88 -10.66
CA THR A 76 -10.49 -8.78 -12.11
C THR A 76 -11.75 -8.30 -12.80
N GLU A 77 -12.90 -8.87 -12.46
CA GLU A 77 -14.19 -8.50 -13.06
C GLU A 77 -14.52 -7.03 -12.79
N GLN A 78 -14.45 -6.60 -11.51
CA GLN A 78 -14.71 -5.21 -11.12
C GLN A 78 -13.75 -4.24 -11.81
N PHE A 79 -12.47 -4.63 -11.92
CA PHE A 79 -11.46 -3.83 -12.59
C PHE A 79 -11.76 -3.65 -14.08
N PHE A 80 -12.22 -4.70 -14.77
CA PHE A 80 -12.61 -4.62 -16.18
C PHE A 80 -13.86 -3.79 -16.40
N LEU A 81 -14.85 -3.86 -15.52
CA LEU A 81 -16.08 -3.04 -15.60
C LEU A 81 -15.76 -1.53 -15.50
N CYS A 82 -14.68 -1.17 -14.82
CA CYS A 82 -14.23 0.22 -14.63
C CYS A 82 -12.77 0.44 -15.04
N LEU A 83 -12.35 -0.14 -16.18
CA LEU A 83 -10.96 -0.12 -16.65
C LEU A 83 -10.42 1.30 -16.79
N PRO A 84 -9.33 1.69 -16.12
CA PRO A 84 -8.79 3.06 -16.16
C PRO A 84 -7.94 3.29 -17.41
N LEU A 85 -8.53 3.21 -18.61
CA LEU A 85 -7.85 3.23 -19.91
C LEU A 85 -6.86 4.39 -20.07
N LYS A 86 -7.18 5.58 -19.57
CA LYS A 86 -6.31 6.76 -19.63
C LYS A 86 -5.04 6.61 -18.78
N ASN A 87 -5.04 5.67 -17.82
CA ASN A 87 -3.99 5.51 -16.83
C ASN A 87 -3.33 4.12 -16.83
N MET A 88 -3.69 3.23 -17.78
CA MET A 88 -3.06 1.91 -17.91
C MET A 88 -1.57 1.97 -18.28
N LYS A 89 -1.12 3.05 -18.93
CA LYS A 89 0.26 3.26 -19.38
C LYS A 89 1.01 4.31 -18.57
N THR A 90 0.68 4.48 -17.32
CA THR A 90 1.44 5.39 -16.44
C THR A 90 2.76 4.76 -15.99
N ARG A 91 3.62 5.53 -15.32
CA ARG A 91 4.84 5.03 -14.69
C ARG A 91 4.56 3.96 -13.64
N PHE A 92 3.40 4.02 -13.00
CA PHE A 92 2.96 3.10 -11.97
C PHE A 92 2.18 1.93 -12.57
N THR A 93 2.24 0.78 -11.92
CA THR A 93 1.41 -0.36 -12.31
C THR A 93 -0.08 -0.02 -12.19
N PRO A 94 -0.93 -0.46 -13.13
CA PRO A 94 -2.38 -0.27 -12.98
C PRO A 94 -2.96 -0.90 -11.70
N CYS A 95 -2.25 -1.88 -11.13
CA CYS A 95 -2.64 -2.52 -9.87
C CYS A 95 -2.67 -1.56 -8.66
N CYS A 96 -2.02 -0.38 -8.72
CA CYS A 96 -2.16 0.63 -7.67
C CYS A 96 -3.60 1.17 -7.55
N MET A 97 -4.41 1.04 -8.61
CA MET A 97 -5.80 1.50 -8.60
C MET A 97 -6.79 0.45 -8.04
N LEU A 98 -6.35 -0.78 -7.74
CA LEU A 98 -7.22 -1.84 -7.22
C LEU A 98 -7.84 -1.47 -5.87
N ARG A 99 -7.16 -0.68 -5.05
CA ARG A 99 -7.71 -0.16 -3.77
C ARG A 99 -9.01 0.60 -3.92
N LEU A 100 -9.22 1.21 -5.11
CA LEU A 100 -10.42 1.97 -5.41
C LEU A 100 -11.67 1.09 -5.61
N PHE A 101 -11.53 -0.24 -5.56
CA PHE A 101 -12.64 -1.20 -5.65
C PHE A 101 -13.05 -1.74 -4.26
N ALA A 102 -12.41 -1.29 -3.18
CA ALA A 102 -12.71 -1.76 -1.84
C ALA A 102 -14.15 -1.43 -1.39
N ASP A 103 -14.78 -0.43 -1.98
CA ASP A 103 -16.18 -0.08 -1.70
C ASP A 103 -17.18 -1.08 -2.30
N GLU A 104 -16.80 -1.84 -3.33
CA GLU A 104 -17.66 -2.84 -4.01
C GLU A 104 -17.57 -4.23 -3.36
N ILE A 105 -16.55 -4.48 -2.56
CA ILE A 105 -16.31 -5.78 -1.94
C ILE A 105 -16.96 -5.81 -0.55
N LYS A 106 -17.97 -6.65 -0.38
CA LYS A 106 -18.78 -6.75 0.86
C LYS A 106 -17.99 -7.20 2.07
N GLU A 107 -16.95 -8.03 1.86
CA GLU A 107 -16.10 -8.56 2.91
C GLU A 107 -15.16 -7.50 3.53
N ILE A 108 -14.96 -6.38 2.86
CA ILE A 108 -14.11 -5.31 3.41
C ILE A 108 -14.83 -4.60 4.56
N PRO A 109 -14.25 -4.60 5.77
CA PRO A 109 -14.85 -4.00 6.96
C PRO A 109 -14.92 -2.48 6.86
N ASP A 110 -15.74 -1.87 7.73
CA ASP A 110 -15.96 -0.42 7.73
C ASP A 110 -14.71 0.40 8.08
N LYS A 111 -13.73 -0.20 8.71
CA LYS A 111 -12.44 0.43 9.01
C LYS A 111 -11.30 -0.50 8.61
N ILE A 112 -10.42 -0.01 7.74
CA ILE A 112 -9.30 -0.80 7.23
C ILE A 112 -8.06 0.07 7.01
N LEU A 113 -6.89 -0.48 7.34
CA LEU A 113 -5.58 0.11 7.05
C LEU A 113 -5.12 -0.38 5.68
N TYR A 114 -5.00 0.53 4.72
CA TYR A 114 -4.37 0.24 3.45
C TYR A 114 -2.86 0.45 3.55
N LEU A 115 -2.08 -0.50 3.05
CA LEU A 115 -0.63 -0.42 2.96
C LEU A 115 -0.17 -0.78 1.54
N ASP A 116 0.75 0.01 1.00
CA ASP A 116 1.55 -0.42 -0.15
C ASP A 116 2.51 -1.55 0.28
N ASN A 117 2.83 -2.46 -0.63
CA ASN A 117 3.69 -3.62 -0.35
C ASN A 117 5.16 -3.26 -0.05
N ASP A 118 5.55 -2.02 -0.22
CA ASP A 118 6.88 -1.49 0.11
C ASP A 118 6.90 -0.65 1.41
N VAL A 119 5.89 -0.86 2.26
CA VAL A 119 5.83 -0.30 3.62
C VAL A 119 6.32 -1.34 4.61
N VAL A 120 7.30 -0.96 5.44
CA VAL A 120 7.87 -1.78 6.52
C VAL A 120 7.48 -1.19 7.87
N CYS A 121 6.93 -2.03 8.73
CA CYS A 121 6.54 -1.67 10.09
C CYS A 121 7.78 -1.72 11.00
N ARG A 122 8.06 -0.64 11.72
CA ARG A 122 9.20 -0.51 12.65
C ARG A 122 8.77 -0.47 14.10
N LYS A 123 7.52 -0.07 14.36
CA LYS A 123 6.91 -0.01 15.69
C LYS A 123 5.44 -0.33 15.59
N ASN A 124 4.79 -0.62 16.71
CA ASN A 124 3.37 -0.96 16.74
C ASN A 124 2.50 0.13 16.08
N PRO A 125 1.77 -0.18 15.00
CA PRO A 125 0.96 0.78 14.27
C PRO A 125 -0.44 1.00 14.88
N SER A 126 -0.76 0.39 16.03
CA SER A 126 -2.09 0.46 16.65
C SER A 126 -2.54 1.89 16.91
N GLU A 127 -1.64 2.79 17.30
CA GLU A 127 -1.99 4.20 17.50
C GLU A 127 -2.53 4.87 16.23
N PHE A 128 -1.97 4.54 15.06
CA PHE A 128 -2.50 5.02 13.79
C PHE A 128 -3.83 4.37 13.44
N TYR A 129 -3.93 3.05 13.62
CA TYR A 129 -5.14 2.29 13.31
C TYR A 129 -6.32 2.68 14.20
N GLU A 130 -6.07 2.94 15.49
CA GLU A 130 -7.11 3.24 16.49
C GLU A 130 -7.59 4.70 16.46
N GLN A 131 -7.00 5.56 15.63
CA GLN A 131 -7.46 6.95 15.49
C GLN A 131 -8.95 7.01 15.18
N ASN A 132 -9.64 7.98 15.82
CA ASN A 132 -11.01 8.29 15.45
C ASN A 132 -11.04 8.97 14.07
N ILE A 133 -11.71 8.32 13.13
CA ILE A 133 -11.95 8.80 11.76
C ILE A 133 -13.44 8.84 11.40
N GLU A 134 -14.34 8.84 12.38
CA GLU A 134 -15.79 8.85 12.16
C GLU A 134 -16.24 10.02 11.28
N ASN A 135 -15.61 11.18 11.42
CA ASN A 135 -15.92 12.37 10.64
C ASN A 135 -15.12 12.52 9.34
N TYR A 136 -14.23 11.56 9.05
CA TYR A 136 -13.34 11.60 7.90
C TYR A 136 -13.58 10.40 7.00
N GLU A 137 -13.41 10.57 5.69
CA GLU A 137 -13.38 9.47 4.72
C GLU A 137 -12.10 8.66 4.87
N LEU A 138 -10.99 9.35 5.18
CA LEU A 138 -9.70 8.71 5.38
C LEU A 138 -8.75 9.55 6.25
N ALA A 139 -7.76 8.87 6.83
CA ALA A 139 -6.60 9.50 7.44
C ALA A 139 -5.32 9.03 6.75
N GLY A 140 -4.32 9.91 6.67
CA GLY A 140 -3.03 9.61 6.05
C GLY A 140 -1.98 10.66 6.39
N VAL A 141 -0.82 10.53 5.80
CA VAL A 141 0.30 11.46 5.99
C VAL A 141 0.54 12.26 4.72
N LEU A 142 0.91 13.52 4.86
CA LEU A 142 1.21 14.39 3.72
C LEU A 142 2.29 13.75 2.81
N ASP A 143 2.05 13.77 1.52
CA ASP A 143 3.07 13.38 0.54
C ASP A 143 4.23 14.37 0.59
N TYR A 144 5.44 13.85 0.82
CA TYR A 144 6.60 14.70 1.01
C TYR A 144 6.92 15.58 -0.22
N TYR A 145 6.79 15.01 -1.41
CA TYR A 145 7.05 15.71 -2.67
C TYR A 145 5.79 16.32 -3.25
N GLY A 146 4.66 15.64 -3.13
CA GLY A 146 3.37 16.05 -3.66
C GLY A 146 2.90 17.40 -3.10
N LYS A 147 3.16 17.66 -1.82
CA LYS A 147 2.84 18.96 -1.20
C LYS A 147 3.49 20.16 -1.89
N TRP A 148 4.63 19.97 -2.56
CA TRP A 148 5.31 21.04 -3.31
C TRP A 148 4.82 21.14 -4.75
N VAL A 149 4.65 19.99 -5.41
CA VAL A 149 4.27 19.90 -6.83
C VAL A 149 2.81 20.34 -7.04
N PHE A 150 1.92 19.93 -6.15
CA PHE A 150 0.47 20.16 -6.29
C PHE A 150 -0.04 21.37 -5.52
N ARG A 151 0.81 22.09 -4.78
CA ARG A 151 0.45 23.26 -3.99
C ARG A 151 -0.32 24.33 -4.80
N LYS A 152 0.08 24.55 -6.06
CA LYS A 152 -0.57 25.56 -6.94
C LYS A 152 -1.95 25.16 -7.45
N HIS A 153 -2.32 23.88 -7.40
CA HIS A 153 -3.54 23.38 -8.03
C HIS A 153 -4.67 23.07 -7.05
N ILE A 154 -4.38 22.88 -5.77
CA ILE A 154 -5.36 22.37 -4.80
C ILE A 154 -5.70 23.41 -3.72
N GLY A 155 -4.95 24.50 -3.58
CA GLY A 155 -5.23 25.58 -2.60
C GLY A 155 -5.09 25.16 -1.13
N LYS A 156 -5.06 23.86 -0.81
CA LYS A 156 -4.89 23.29 0.52
C LYS A 156 -3.60 22.47 0.59
N MET A 157 -2.88 22.60 1.72
CA MET A 157 -1.67 21.79 1.97
C MET A 157 -2.05 20.45 2.62
N ASP A 158 -2.98 19.72 2.02
CA ASP A 158 -3.54 18.47 2.55
C ASP A 158 -3.42 17.29 1.55
N TYR A 159 -2.44 17.34 0.65
CA TYR A 159 -2.18 16.27 -0.31
C TYR A 159 -1.52 15.08 0.38
N LEU A 160 -2.28 14.01 0.60
CA LEU A 160 -1.83 12.81 1.30
C LEU A 160 -1.12 11.85 0.35
N ASN A 161 -0.10 11.18 0.87
CA ASN A 161 0.50 10.02 0.21
C ASN A 161 -0.44 8.81 0.35
N SER A 162 -0.64 8.07 -0.73
CA SER A 162 -1.61 6.97 -0.76
C SER A 162 -1.06 5.62 -0.30
N GLY A 163 0.24 5.51 -0.01
CA GLY A 163 0.83 4.22 0.38
C GLY A 163 0.52 3.76 1.80
N VAL A 164 0.04 4.67 2.66
CA VAL A 164 -0.47 4.35 4.00
C VAL A 164 -1.73 5.18 4.23
N LEU A 165 -2.89 4.53 4.25
CA LEU A 165 -4.18 5.18 4.45
C LEU A 165 -5.04 4.39 5.45
N LEU A 166 -5.56 5.07 6.46
CA LEU A 166 -6.62 4.52 7.29
C LEU A 166 -7.95 4.94 6.67
N LEU A 167 -8.72 3.97 6.19
CA LEU A 167 -9.94 4.18 5.41
C LEU A 167 -11.18 3.96 6.27
N ASN A 168 -12.11 4.90 6.23
CA ASN A 168 -13.48 4.76 6.72
C ASN A 168 -14.35 4.30 5.56
N MET A 169 -14.44 2.97 5.38
CA MET A 169 -15.16 2.38 4.26
C MET A 169 -16.65 2.66 4.30
N LYS A 170 -17.23 2.82 5.51
CA LYS A 170 -18.63 3.24 5.66
C LYS A 170 -18.87 4.59 4.97
N LYS A 171 -18.10 5.62 5.34
CA LYS A 171 -18.21 6.96 4.70
C LYS A 171 -17.84 6.93 3.22
N ILE A 172 -16.82 6.18 2.84
CA ILE A 172 -16.40 6.05 1.45
C ILE A 172 -17.52 5.47 0.58
N ARG A 173 -18.25 4.47 1.10
CA ARG A 173 -19.43 3.89 0.44
C ARG A 173 -20.59 4.88 0.38
N GLU A 174 -20.93 5.50 1.51
CA GLU A 174 -22.02 6.50 1.62
C GLU A 174 -21.82 7.68 0.65
N ASN A 175 -20.60 8.23 0.59
CA ASN A 175 -20.27 9.38 -0.26
C ASN A 175 -19.95 8.99 -1.71
N GLY A 176 -19.77 7.70 -2.00
CA GLY A 176 -19.34 7.19 -3.30
C GLY A 176 -17.96 7.67 -3.72
N LEU A 177 -17.04 7.92 -2.77
CA LEU A 177 -15.72 8.47 -3.06
C LEU A 177 -14.95 7.60 -4.06
N PHE A 178 -14.81 6.30 -3.80
CA PHE A 178 -14.03 5.42 -4.65
C PHE A 178 -14.65 5.23 -6.04
N LYS A 179 -15.97 5.18 -6.12
CA LYS A 179 -16.70 5.20 -7.40
C LYS A 179 -16.36 6.46 -8.23
N LYS A 180 -16.36 7.63 -7.60
CA LYS A 180 -15.96 8.90 -8.25
C LYS A 180 -14.49 8.88 -8.66
N CYS A 181 -13.61 8.30 -7.82
CA CYS A 181 -12.19 8.14 -8.14
C CYS A 181 -11.98 7.24 -9.36
N ARG A 182 -12.66 6.10 -9.45
CA ARG A 182 -12.60 5.20 -10.62
C ARG A 182 -13.02 5.94 -11.90
N PHE A 183 -14.14 6.65 -11.86
CA PHE A 183 -14.61 7.45 -13.00
C PHE A 183 -13.58 8.51 -13.43
N LEU A 184 -12.95 9.19 -12.47
CA LEU A 184 -11.89 10.16 -12.78
C LEU A 184 -10.67 9.48 -13.39
N CYS A 185 -10.28 8.29 -12.91
CA CYS A 185 -9.17 7.51 -13.47
C CYS A 185 -9.45 7.00 -14.89
N GLN A 186 -10.72 6.72 -15.23
CA GLN A 186 -11.11 6.38 -16.62
C GLN A 186 -11.02 7.56 -17.56
N SER A 187 -11.49 8.73 -17.11
CA SER A 187 -11.71 9.91 -17.97
C SER A 187 -10.49 10.81 -18.11
N LYS A 188 -9.60 10.85 -17.11
CA LYS A 188 -8.47 11.78 -17.07
C LYS A 188 -7.13 11.07 -16.85
N LYS A 189 -6.13 11.43 -17.68
CA LYS A 189 -4.73 11.00 -17.46
C LYS A 189 -4.14 11.77 -16.28
N MET A 190 -3.52 11.03 -15.33
CA MET A 190 -2.92 11.59 -14.12
C MET A 190 -1.54 10.97 -13.88
N PHE A 191 -0.66 11.70 -13.20
CA PHE A 191 0.70 11.23 -12.91
C PHE A 191 0.69 10.08 -11.87
N MET A 192 -0.07 10.24 -10.79
CA MET A 192 -0.35 9.23 -9.74
C MET A 192 -1.87 9.07 -9.67
N PRO A 193 -2.48 8.19 -10.48
CA PRO A 193 -3.90 8.24 -10.76
C PRO A 193 -4.78 8.06 -9.52
N ASP A 194 -4.54 7.01 -8.74
CA ASP A 194 -5.27 6.70 -7.50
C ASP A 194 -5.05 7.77 -6.44
N GLN A 195 -3.79 8.13 -6.15
CA GLN A 195 -3.44 9.16 -5.17
C GLN A 195 -4.03 10.51 -5.54
N SER A 196 -3.91 10.90 -6.81
CA SER A 196 -4.45 12.18 -7.29
C SER A 196 -5.97 12.22 -7.26
N ALA A 197 -6.64 11.11 -7.61
CA ALA A 197 -8.10 11.02 -7.56
C ALA A 197 -8.61 11.12 -6.12
N ILE A 198 -8.05 10.36 -5.19
CA ILE A 198 -8.40 10.40 -3.77
C ILE A 198 -8.20 11.82 -3.22
N ASN A 199 -7.02 12.40 -3.43
CA ASN A 199 -6.74 13.74 -2.90
C ASN A 199 -7.64 14.83 -3.46
N LYS A 200 -8.05 14.70 -4.73
CA LYS A 200 -8.92 15.67 -5.39
C LYS A 200 -10.37 15.55 -4.96
N LEU A 201 -10.85 14.34 -4.72
CA LEU A 201 -12.28 14.05 -4.56
C LEU A 201 -12.71 13.82 -3.12
N ALA A 202 -11.79 13.44 -2.23
CA ALA A 202 -12.10 13.32 -0.82
C ALA A 202 -12.48 14.68 -0.22
N THR A 203 -13.62 14.72 0.46
CA THR A 203 -14.21 15.93 1.06
C THR A 203 -13.75 16.10 2.50
N SER A 204 -13.40 15.02 3.19
CA SER A 204 -12.97 15.00 4.58
C SER A 204 -11.76 14.09 4.79
N LYS A 205 -10.59 14.71 4.95
CA LYS A 205 -9.31 14.01 5.17
C LYS A 205 -8.71 14.42 6.52
N LYS A 206 -8.17 13.45 7.26
CA LYS A 206 -7.40 13.68 8.48
C LYS A 206 -5.92 13.55 8.19
N THR A 207 -5.15 14.60 8.45
CA THR A 207 -3.68 14.52 8.34
C THR A 207 -3.10 13.99 9.64
N SER A 208 -2.26 12.98 9.53
CA SER A 208 -1.55 12.35 10.64
C SER A 208 -0.05 12.67 10.61
N GLY A 209 0.63 12.41 11.72
CA GLY A 209 2.06 12.69 11.86
C GLY A 209 2.92 11.87 10.91
N ARG A 210 4.04 12.45 10.46
CA ARG A 210 5.04 11.86 9.56
C ARG A 210 5.41 10.42 9.92
N ARG A 211 5.54 10.12 11.21
CA ARG A 211 5.98 8.81 11.72
C ARG A 211 5.13 7.62 11.23
N PHE A 212 3.90 7.86 10.82
CA PHE A 212 2.99 6.82 10.32
C PHE A 212 3.09 6.56 8.81
N ASN A 213 3.91 7.35 8.11
CA ASN A 213 4.28 7.11 6.71
C ASN A 213 5.56 7.88 6.41
N GLU A 214 6.69 7.35 6.92
CA GLU A 214 8.00 7.98 6.71
C GLU A 214 8.51 7.67 5.31
N GLN A 215 8.57 8.70 4.49
CA GLN A 215 8.88 8.59 3.06
C GLN A 215 10.34 8.90 2.72
N ARG A 216 11.16 9.24 3.69
CA ARG A 216 12.55 9.67 3.45
C ARG A 216 13.57 8.99 4.34
N LYS A 217 13.85 9.60 5.47
CA LYS A 217 14.89 9.20 6.42
C LYS A 217 14.24 8.65 7.68
N LEU A 218 14.74 7.54 8.16
CA LEU A 218 14.34 7.02 9.45
C LEU A 218 14.61 8.02 10.56
N HIS A 219 13.67 8.08 11.50
CA HIS A 219 13.76 8.81 12.74
C HIS A 219 13.39 7.87 13.89
N ASP A 220 13.80 8.19 15.11
CA ASP A 220 13.55 7.31 16.26
C ASP A 220 12.07 7.06 16.51
N ASP A 221 11.20 8.01 16.16
CA ASP A 221 9.74 7.93 16.28
C ASP A 221 9.02 7.27 15.08
N THR A 222 9.74 6.86 14.03
CA THR A 222 9.15 6.23 12.85
C THR A 222 8.41 4.94 13.22
N VAL A 223 7.17 4.82 12.80
CA VAL A 223 6.29 3.65 13.00
C VAL A 223 6.19 2.84 11.72
N LEU A 224 5.88 3.48 10.59
CA LEU A 224 5.81 2.86 9.27
C LEU A 224 6.78 3.59 8.33
N GLN A 225 7.73 2.85 7.76
CA GLN A 225 8.62 3.35 6.71
C GLN A 225 8.11 2.92 5.35
N HIS A 226 7.95 3.87 4.45
CA HIS A 226 7.51 3.65 3.08
C HIS A 226 8.68 3.87 2.11
N PHE A 227 9.12 2.81 1.44
CA PHE A 227 10.23 2.83 0.51
C PHE A 227 9.84 3.41 -0.86
N THR A 228 9.31 4.61 -0.84
CA THR A 228 8.90 5.34 -2.05
C THR A 228 10.08 5.88 -2.84
N THR A 229 9.83 6.33 -4.07
CA THR A 229 10.84 7.00 -4.90
C THR A 229 11.21 8.35 -4.29
N SER A 230 12.50 8.59 -4.08
CA SER A 230 13.02 9.86 -3.61
C SER A 230 13.72 10.64 -4.73
N PHE A 231 13.64 11.98 -4.68
CA PHE A 231 14.38 12.87 -5.56
C PHE A 231 15.73 13.23 -4.92
N ARG A 232 16.80 13.15 -5.69
CA ARG A 232 18.16 13.54 -5.32
C ARG A 232 18.61 14.68 -6.24
N PHE A 233 19.27 15.68 -5.65
CA PHE A 233 19.65 16.91 -6.37
C PHE A 233 21.14 16.96 -6.73
N PHE A 234 21.95 16.09 -6.15
CA PHE A 234 23.39 16.05 -6.41
C PHE A 234 23.81 14.69 -6.99
N PRO A 235 24.72 14.65 -8.00
CA PRO A 235 25.34 15.76 -8.75
C PRO A 235 24.39 16.46 -9.73
N CYS A 236 23.30 15.80 -10.13
CA CYS A 236 22.22 16.35 -10.93
C CYS A 236 20.88 15.82 -10.42
N LEU A 237 19.76 16.42 -10.82
CA LEU A 237 18.44 15.95 -10.44
C LEU A 237 18.20 14.54 -11.00
N HIS A 238 18.04 13.56 -10.11
CA HIS A 238 17.71 12.18 -10.46
C HIS A 238 16.77 11.56 -9.41
N THR A 239 16.14 10.45 -9.77
CA THR A 239 15.31 9.68 -8.84
C THR A 239 16.06 8.49 -8.29
N LEU A 240 15.93 8.23 -7.00
CA LEU A 240 16.41 7.03 -6.34
C LEU A 240 15.20 6.23 -5.86
N THR A 241 15.07 5.00 -6.37
CA THR A 241 14.08 4.03 -5.92
C THR A 241 14.82 2.80 -5.43
N VAL A 242 14.67 2.50 -4.14
CA VAL A 242 15.19 1.26 -3.53
C VAL A 242 14.04 0.64 -2.77
N LYS A 243 13.79 -0.64 -3.01
CA LYS A 243 12.70 -1.39 -2.37
C LYS A 243 13.25 -2.29 -1.26
N PRO A 244 12.44 -2.67 -0.26
CA PRO A 244 12.92 -3.47 0.88
C PRO A 244 13.59 -4.78 0.47
N TRP A 245 13.10 -5.44 -0.56
CA TRP A 245 13.68 -6.69 -1.09
C TRP A 245 14.99 -6.52 -1.87
N GLN A 246 15.42 -5.29 -2.12
CA GLN A 246 16.71 -4.95 -2.73
C GLN A 246 17.77 -4.72 -1.65
N ILE A 247 18.07 -5.75 -0.87
CA ILE A 247 18.84 -5.69 0.38
C ILE A 247 20.18 -4.99 0.22
N GLU A 248 21.01 -5.42 -0.74
CA GLU A 248 22.32 -4.80 -0.99
C GLU A 248 22.20 -3.30 -1.35
N GLN A 249 21.17 -2.93 -2.13
CA GLN A 249 20.95 -1.54 -2.47
C GLN A 249 20.45 -0.73 -1.27
N MET A 250 19.64 -1.33 -0.41
CA MET A 250 19.18 -0.71 0.82
C MET A 250 20.36 -0.43 1.76
N HIS A 251 21.24 -1.38 1.98
CA HIS A 251 22.46 -1.18 2.78
C HIS A 251 23.38 -0.12 2.16
N ARG A 252 23.72 -0.27 0.87
CA ARG A 252 24.70 0.59 0.20
C ARG A 252 24.21 2.00 -0.03
N LYS A 253 22.95 2.17 -0.53
CA LYS A 253 22.43 3.48 -0.97
C LYS A 253 21.65 4.21 0.10
N LEU A 254 20.87 3.49 0.92
CA LEU A 254 20.05 4.07 1.99
C LEU A 254 20.76 4.01 3.35
N LYS A 255 21.77 3.15 3.51
CA LYS A 255 22.50 2.88 4.76
C LYS A 255 21.56 2.44 5.89
N ILE A 256 20.58 1.58 5.54
CA ILE A 256 19.61 1.01 6.47
C ILE A 256 19.92 -0.47 6.65
N ASN A 257 20.24 -0.89 7.87
CA ASN A 257 20.48 -2.28 8.28
C ASN A 257 19.48 -2.71 9.36
N GLU A 258 18.60 -1.82 9.77
CA GLU A 258 17.68 -2.02 10.89
C GLU A 258 16.69 -3.16 10.67
N TYR A 259 16.46 -3.54 9.41
CA TYR A 259 15.50 -4.58 9.04
C TYR A 259 16.15 -5.94 8.73
N ASP A 260 17.46 -6.10 8.95
CA ASP A 260 18.21 -7.29 8.54
C ASP A 260 17.60 -8.57 9.09
N ARG A 261 17.17 -8.60 10.35
CA ARG A 261 16.49 -9.75 10.94
C ARG A 261 15.21 -10.16 10.18
N ILE A 262 14.41 -9.19 9.77
CA ILE A 262 13.20 -9.44 8.98
C ILE A 262 13.57 -9.95 7.59
N LEU A 263 14.62 -9.37 7.01
CA LEU A 263 15.09 -9.70 5.67
C LEU A 263 15.77 -11.09 5.62
N ASP A 264 16.44 -11.52 6.68
CA ASP A 264 16.96 -12.88 6.82
C ASP A 264 15.81 -13.90 6.86
N SER A 265 14.76 -13.61 7.64
CA SER A 265 13.55 -14.43 7.68
C SER A 265 12.87 -14.50 6.32
N TYR A 266 12.73 -13.34 5.64
CA TYR A 266 12.21 -13.27 4.27
C TYR A 266 13.02 -14.13 3.31
N GLN A 267 14.36 -14.03 3.32
CA GLN A 267 15.21 -14.81 2.42
C GLN A 267 15.10 -16.31 2.65
N THR A 268 14.97 -16.72 3.91
CA THR A 268 14.77 -18.14 4.29
C THR A 268 13.46 -18.67 3.70
N ILE A 269 12.36 -17.97 3.95
CA ILE A 269 11.02 -18.36 3.48
C ILE A 269 10.96 -18.41 1.95
N ILE A 270 11.53 -17.41 1.25
CA ILE A 270 11.55 -17.40 -0.22
C ILE A 270 12.37 -18.55 -0.80
N LYS A 271 13.43 -18.98 -0.12
CA LYS A 271 14.20 -20.17 -0.55
C LYS A 271 13.37 -21.45 -0.40
N GLU A 272 12.67 -21.62 0.72
CA GLU A 272 11.77 -22.75 0.97
C GLU A 272 10.66 -22.80 -0.09
N LEU A 273 9.95 -21.70 -0.32
CA LEU A 273 8.89 -21.61 -1.35
C LEU A 273 9.37 -21.94 -2.77
N LYS A 274 10.64 -21.72 -3.07
CA LYS A 274 11.22 -22.06 -4.39
C LYS A 274 11.70 -23.51 -4.51
N MET A 275 11.94 -24.19 -3.40
CA MET A 275 12.34 -25.61 -3.40
C MET A 275 11.13 -26.55 -3.51
N ASP A 276 9.94 -26.06 -3.19
CA ASP A 276 8.69 -26.83 -3.26
C ASP A 276 8.03 -26.78 -4.67
N ILE A 277 8.71 -26.18 -5.66
CA ILE A 277 8.32 -26.13 -7.07
C ILE A 277 9.21 -27.06 -7.90
#